data_e210aed2b3fe3bc7a860aa2ecdd9f936
#
_entry.id   e210aed2b3fe3bc7a860aa2ecdd9f936
#
_cell.length_a   1.000
_cell.length_b   1.000
_cell.length_c   1.000
_cell.angle_alpha   90.00
_cell.angle_beta   90.00
_cell.angle_gamma   90.00
#
_symmetry.space_group_name_H-M   'P 1'
#
loop_
_entity.id
_entity.type
_entity.pdbx_description
1 polymer ?
#
loop_
_entity_poly.entity_id
_entity_poly.type
_entity_poly.pdbx_seq_one_letter_code
_entity_poly.pdbx_strand_id
1 'polypeptide(L)'
;PWLLLSFHPQGVILYAQAGNNLVGRIEENTLQKAFGSFAPQKQKRDGITFTYYPDTGNRFFGYYQHEGIWVASYSKKLLEEVAQIQRNRQSYLLPDQDRLRKSFDKNAPLNLMVQSDSLDLYVSLPDSTEWGIRKGWLGADLFMNENHLCYFGSLPYNSTADSLYTSLGDTLVLRLEQAFPQFKVSNQTARENNRMFYTGCFTSKGQ
;
A
#
# COMPACT_ATOMS: atom_id res chain seq x y z
N PRO A 1 -5.73 -16.19 3.50
CA PRO A 1 -6.14 -15.19 2.52
C PRO A 1 -5.29 -13.94 2.69
N TRP A 2 -4.88 -13.31 1.59
CA TRP A 2 -4.15 -12.04 1.60
C TRP A 2 -4.89 -11.02 0.77
N LEU A 3 -4.70 -9.75 1.12
CA LEU A 3 -5.20 -8.58 0.43
C LEU A 3 -4.03 -7.65 0.19
N LEU A 4 -3.91 -7.12 -1.03
CA LEU A 4 -2.90 -6.13 -1.39
C LEU A 4 -3.60 -4.91 -2.01
N LEU A 5 -3.28 -3.73 -1.52
CA LEU A 5 -3.64 -2.45 -2.13
C LEU A 5 -2.41 -1.83 -2.76
N SER A 6 -2.51 -1.45 -4.03
CA SER A 6 -1.46 -0.74 -4.75
C SER A 6 -1.95 0.64 -5.16
N PHE A 7 -1.26 1.68 -4.71
CA PHE A 7 -1.59 3.07 -4.97
C PHE A 7 -0.75 3.59 -6.15
N HIS A 8 -1.41 4.19 -7.12
CA HIS A 8 -0.82 4.75 -8.33
C HIS A 8 -1.37 6.16 -8.57
N PRO A 9 -0.68 7.01 -9.33
CA PRO A 9 -1.21 8.34 -9.69
C PRO A 9 -2.57 8.29 -10.40
N GLN A 10 -2.85 7.19 -11.12
CA GLN A 10 -4.10 6.99 -11.87
C GLN A 10 -5.21 6.33 -11.04
N GLY A 11 -4.95 5.93 -9.79
CA GLY A 11 -5.91 5.31 -8.90
C GLY A 11 -5.35 4.16 -8.08
N VAL A 12 -6.24 3.38 -7.48
CA VAL A 12 -5.88 2.27 -6.60
C VAL A 12 -6.27 0.95 -7.25
N ILE A 13 -5.41 -0.05 -7.09
CA ILE A 13 -5.72 -1.43 -7.43
C ILE A 13 -5.78 -2.27 -6.17
N LEU A 14 -6.81 -3.06 -6.07
CA LEU A 14 -7.02 -4.07 -5.05
C LEU A 14 -6.72 -5.44 -5.63
N TYR A 15 -5.86 -6.20 -4.98
CA TYR A 15 -5.61 -7.61 -5.28
C TYR A 15 -6.03 -8.44 -4.09
N ALA A 16 -6.69 -9.55 -4.36
CA ALA A 16 -7.06 -10.52 -3.33
C ALA A 16 -6.81 -11.95 -3.83
N GLN A 17 -6.47 -12.84 -2.93
CA GLN A 17 -6.42 -14.25 -3.25
C GLN A 17 -7.85 -14.76 -3.49
N ALA A 18 -8.14 -15.21 -4.68
CA ALA A 18 -9.39 -15.85 -5.03
C ALA A 18 -9.41 -17.28 -4.44
N GLY A 19 -9.99 -17.42 -3.25
CA GLY A 19 -10.34 -18.74 -2.73
C GLY A 19 -11.61 -19.24 -3.42
N ASN A 20 -11.68 -20.54 -3.72
CA ASN A 20 -12.74 -21.16 -4.53
C ASN A 20 -14.19 -20.88 -4.08
N ASN A 21 -14.41 -20.31 -2.91
CA ASN A 21 -15.77 -20.07 -2.36
C ASN A 21 -16.03 -18.65 -1.85
N LEU A 22 -15.02 -17.83 -1.63
CA LEU A 22 -15.22 -16.53 -0.98
C LEU A 22 -15.46 -15.41 -2.01
N VAL A 23 -14.72 -15.43 -3.09
CA VAL A 23 -14.82 -14.39 -4.14
C VAL A 23 -16.12 -14.53 -4.91
N GLY A 24 -16.52 -15.74 -5.28
CA GLY A 24 -17.80 -15.97 -5.96
C GLY A 24 -19.02 -15.52 -5.14
N ARG A 25 -18.96 -15.62 -3.81
CA ARG A 25 -20.05 -15.13 -2.93
C ARG A 25 -20.02 -13.61 -2.73
N ILE A 26 -18.84 -12.99 -2.74
CA ILE A 26 -18.71 -11.53 -2.70
C ILE A 26 -19.19 -10.94 -4.02
N GLU A 27 -18.89 -11.58 -5.15
CA GLU A 27 -19.26 -11.09 -6.49
C GLU A 27 -20.76 -10.97 -6.68
N GLU A 28 -21.54 -12.02 -6.38
CA GLU A 28 -22.96 -12.01 -6.75
C GLU A 28 -23.84 -11.18 -5.81
N ASN A 29 -23.58 -11.20 -4.51
CA ASN A 29 -24.49 -10.57 -3.55
C ASN A 29 -24.02 -9.20 -3.05
N THR A 30 -22.73 -8.98 -2.85
CA THR A 30 -22.23 -7.75 -2.25
C THR A 30 -22.00 -6.65 -3.28
N LEU A 31 -21.40 -6.99 -4.42
CA LEU A 31 -21.20 -6.02 -5.50
C LEU A 31 -22.53 -5.66 -6.16
N GLN A 32 -23.43 -6.62 -6.34
CA GLN A 32 -24.77 -6.34 -6.85
C GLN A 32 -25.59 -5.46 -5.89
N LYS A 33 -25.43 -5.61 -4.57
CA LYS A 33 -26.06 -4.70 -3.60
C LYS A 33 -25.41 -3.31 -3.58
N ALA A 34 -24.09 -3.24 -3.71
CA ALA A 34 -23.35 -1.97 -3.71
C ALA A 34 -23.58 -1.15 -4.98
N PHE A 35 -23.73 -1.82 -6.14
CA PHE A 35 -23.89 -1.20 -7.46
C PHE A 35 -25.24 -1.54 -8.11
N GLY A 36 -26.23 -1.97 -7.34
CA GLY A 36 -27.47 -2.64 -7.74
C GLY A 36 -28.41 -1.85 -8.62
N SER A 37 -28.13 -0.61 -8.98
CA SER A 37 -28.93 0.18 -9.93
C SER A 37 -28.65 -0.14 -11.39
N PHE A 38 -27.54 -0.82 -11.70
CA PHE A 38 -27.11 -1.07 -13.08
C PHE A 38 -26.58 -2.49 -13.27
N ALA A 39 -26.96 -3.10 -14.39
CA ALA A 39 -26.43 -4.39 -14.79
C ALA A 39 -24.92 -4.29 -15.12
N PRO A 40 -24.09 -5.23 -14.66
CA PRO A 40 -22.69 -5.23 -14.98
C PRO A 40 -22.43 -5.48 -16.47
N GLN A 41 -21.47 -4.76 -17.03
CA GLN A 41 -21.00 -4.97 -18.39
C GLN A 41 -19.81 -5.94 -18.38
N LYS A 42 -19.87 -6.99 -19.19
CA LYS A 42 -18.76 -7.95 -19.33
C LYS A 42 -18.05 -7.72 -20.66
N GLN A 43 -16.72 -7.59 -20.61
CA GLN A 43 -15.86 -7.49 -21.79
C GLN A 43 -14.79 -8.58 -21.74
N LYS A 44 -14.67 -9.34 -22.78
CA LYS A 44 -13.58 -10.34 -22.92
C LYS A 44 -12.46 -9.75 -23.77
N ARG A 45 -11.26 -9.69 -23.20
CA ARG A 45 -10.03 -9.27 -23.91
C ARG A 45 -8.92 -10.26 -23.61
N ASP A 46 -8.28 -10.76 -24.62
CA ASP A 46 -7.09 -11.61 -24.52
C ASP A 46 -7.24 -12.78 -23.53
N GLY A 47 -8.42 -13.41 -23.52
CA GLY A 47 -8.71 -14.53 -22.63
C GLY A 47 -9.17 -14.16 -21.21
N ILE A 48 -9.05 -12.90 -20.80
CA ILE A 48 -9.51 -12.40 -19.50
C ILE A 48 -10.88 -11.76 -19.65
N THR A 49 -11.80 -12.09 -18.75
CA THR A 49 -13.15 -11.47 -18.69
C THR A 49 -13.15 -10.40 -17.64
N PHE A 50 -13.32 -9.16 -18.06
CA PHE A 50 -13.51 -8.00 -17.20
C PHE A 50 -15.00 -7.79 -16.93
N THR A 51 -15.36 -7.49 -15.69
CA THR A 51 -16.71 -7.11 -15.29
C THR A 51 -16.68 -5.67 -14.79
N TYR A 52 -17.51 -4.81 -15.35
CA TYR A 52 -17.59 -3.39 -15.01
C TYR A 52 -18.98 -3.04 -14.49
N TYR A 53 -19.03 -2.43 -13.32
CA TYR A 53 -20.23 -1.84 -12.73
C TYR A 53 -20.20 -0.33 -12.95
N PRO A 54 -21.19 0.27 -13.62
CA PRO A 54 -21.32 1.72 -13.65
C PRO A 54 -21.48 2.29 -12.23
N ASP A 55 -20.80 3.40 -11.96
CA ASP A 55 -20.89 4.16 -10.71
C ASP A 55 -21.24 5.61 -11.03
N THR A 56 -21.57 6.40 -10.03
CA THR A 56 -21.92 7.82 -10.18
C THR A 56 -20.75 8.63 -10.78
N GLY A 57 -21.08 9.67 -11.57
CA GLY A 57 -20.09 10.59 -12.13
C GLY A 57 -19.19 10.00 -13.23
N ASN A 58 -19.74 9.17 -14.11
CA ASN A 58 -19.02 8.51 -15.22
C ASN A 58 -17.84 7.64 -14.76
N ARG A 59 -17.88 7.13 -13.53
CA ARG A 59 -16.92 6.18 -13.02
C ARG A 59 -17.39 4.75 -13.22
N PHE A 60 -16.45 3.82 -13.22
CA PHE A 60 -16.74 2.39 -13.27
C PHE A 60 -15.91 1.70 -12.22
N PHE A 61 -16.54 0.84 -11.44
CA PHE A 61 -15.80 -0.17 -10.68
C PHE A 61 -15.60 -1.38 -11.57
N GLY A 62 -14.38 -1.76 -11.84
CA GLY A 62 -14.04 -2.90 -12.68
C GLY A 62 -13.28 -3.97 -11.91
N TYR A 63 -13.47 -5.22 -12.28
CA TYR A 63 -12.67 -6.32 -11.77
C TYR A 63 -12.51 -7.43 -12.80
N TYR A 64 -11.52 -8.27 -12.58
CA TYR A 64 -11.34 -9.55 -13.25
C TYR A 64 -10.71 -10.57 -12.29
N GLN A 65 -10.78 -11.84 -12.67
CA GLN A 65 -10.09 -12.93 -11.99
C GLN A 65 -9.19 -13.66 -12.99
N HIS A 66 -7.94 -13.87 -12.61
CA HIS A 66 -6.96 -14.57 -13.41
C HIS A 66 -5.97 -15.33 -12.52
N GLU A 67 -5.70 -16.60 -12.83
CA GLU A 67 -4.74 -17.48 -12.12
C GLU A 67 -4.92 -17.47 -10.57
N GLY A 68 -6.16 -17.46 -10.08
CA GLY A 68 -6.45 -17.49 -8.65
C GLY A 68 -6.29 -16.14 -7.93
N ILE A 69 -6.08 -15.06 -8.67
CA ILE A 69 -6.02 -13.69 -8.16
C ILE A 69 -7.23 -12.92 -8.65
N TRP A 70 -7.92 -12.28 -7.74
CA TRP A 70 -8.96 -11.30 -8.02
C TRP A 70 -8.35 -9.90 -8.01
N VAL A 71 -8.63 -9.13 -9.05
CA VAL A 71 -8.07 -7.77 -9.23
C VAL A 71 -9.20 -6.80 -9.50
N ALA A 72 -9.22 -5.68 -8.76
CA ALA A 72 -10.26 -4.67 -8.92
C ALA A 72 -9.70 -3.25 -8.87
N SER A 73 -10.36 -2.33 -9.58
CA SER A 73 -10.02 -0.92 -9.61
C SER A 73 -11.19 -0.05 -10.09
N TYR A 74 -11.19 1.21 -9.71
CA TYR A 74 -11.99 2.25 -10.37
C TYR A 74 -11.30 2.84 -11.62
N SER A 75 -10.03 2.50 -11.86
CA SER A 75 -9.29 2.89 -13.06
C SER A 75 -9.28 1.75 -14.07
N LYS A 76 -10.09 1.90 -15.13
CA LYS A 76 -10.13 0.94 -16.24
C LYS A 76 -8.76 0.75 -16.88
N LYS A 77 -8.02 1.85 -17.07
CA LYS A 77 -6.69 1.83 -17.67
C LYS A 77 -5.71 0.99 -16.84
N LEU A 78 -5.62 1.25 -15.54
CA LEU A 78 -4.78 0.46 -14.63
C LEU A 78 -5.16 -1.02 -14.61
N LEU A 79 -6.45 -1.32 -14.58
CA LEU A 79 -6.95 -2.68 -14.57
C LEU A 79 -6.52 -3.46 -15.82
N GLU A 80 -6.62 -2.82 -17.00
CA GLU A 80 -6.19 -3.40 -18.27
C GLU A 80 -4.67 -3.57 -18.36
N GLU A 81 -3.89 -2.59 -17.87
CA GLU A 81 -2.42 -2.67 -17.81
C GLU A 81 -1.96 -3.83 -16.92
N VAL A 82 -2.54 -3.97 -15.73
CA VAL A 82 -2.20 -5.09 -14.82
C VAL A 82 -2.57 -6.44 -15.42
N ALA A 83 -3.71 -6.56 -16.09
CA ALA A 83 -4.11 -7.78 -16.76
C ALA A 83 -3.12 -8.17 -17.89
N GLN A 84 -2.62 -7.19 -18.63
CA GLN A 84 -1.61 -7.41 -19.66
C GLN A 84 -0.27 -7.89 -19.06
N ILE A 85 0.14 -7.29 -17.94
CA ILE A 85 1.36 -7.66 -17.19
C ILE A 85 1.26 -9.11 -16.70
N GLN A 86 0.14 -9.47 -16.07
CA GLN A 86 -0.09 -10.84 -15.59
C GLN A 86 -0.06 -11.86 -16.72
N ARG A 87 -0.74 -11.57 -17.83
CA ARG A 87 -0.76 -12.45 -18.99
C ARG A 87 0.65 -12.69 -19.57
N ASN A 88 1.45 -11.65 -19.63
CA ASN A 88 2.81 -11.74 -20.18
C ASN A 88 3.80 -12.35 -19.18
N ARG A 89 3.35 -12.69 -17.96
CA ARG A 89 4.20 -13.20 -16.87
C ARG A 89 5.41 -12.32 -16.60
N GLN A 90 5.27 -11.02 -16.85
CA GLN A 90 6.33 -10.05 -16.61
C GLN A 90 6.35 -9.70 -15.13
N SER A 91 7.47 -9.90 -14.48
CA SER A 91 7.71 -9.37 -13.14
C SER A 91 8.40 -8.03 -13.28
N TYR A 92 7.76 -6.97 -12.77
CA TYR A 92 8.37 -5.64 -12.68
C TYR A 92 8.96 -5.36 -11.31
N LEU A 93 9.06 -6.37 -10.45
CA LEU A 93 9.72 -6.21 -9.16
C LEU A 93 11.20 -5.89 -9.41
N LEU A 94 11.60 -4.68 -9.08
CA LEU A 94 12.99 -4.29 -9.02
C LEU A 94 13.69 -5.08 -7.90
N PRO A 95 15.01 -5.33 -8.00
CA PRO A 95 15.74 -6.10 -7.00
C PRO A 95 15.55 -5.57 -5.57
N ASP A 96 15.48 -4.25 -5.40
CA ASP A 96 15.25 -3.63 -4.08
C ASP A 96 13.85 -3.88 -3.54
N GLN A 97 12.83 -3.88 -4.40
CA GLN A 97 11.46 -4.23 -4.03
C GLN A 97 11.37 -5.69 -3.59
N ASP A 98 11.99 -6.61 -4.32
CA ASP A 98 11.96 -8.04 -3.99
C ASP A 98 12.71 -8.31 -2.67
N ARG A 99 13.83 -7.62 -2.44
CA ARG A 99 14.55 -7.68 -1.17
C ARG A 99 13.69 -7.18 -0.01
N LEU A 100 13.04 -6.04 -0.19
CA LEU A 100 12.17 -5.45 0.81
C LEU A 100 10.97 -6.36 1.11
N ARG A 101 10.31 -6.89 0.08
CA ARG A 101 9.21 -7.85 0.22
C ARG A 101 9.62 -9.10 1.01
N LYS A 102 10.83 -9.58 0.81
CA LYS A 102 11.38 -10.74 1.55
C LYS A 102 11.71 -10.43 3.00
N SER A 103 11.93 -9.16 3.35
CA SER A 103 12.21 -8.74 4.73
C SER A 103 10.96 -8.55 5.60
N PHE A 104 9.78 -8.53 5.01
CA PHE A 104 8.53 -8.37 5.76
C PHE A 104 8.25 -9.56 6.68
N ASP A 105 7.75 -9.25 7.87
CA ASP A 105 7.25 -10.28 8.79
C ASP A 105 5.94 -10.85 8.24
N LYS A 106 5.92 -12.17 8.04
CA LYS A 106 4.75 -12.90 7.56
C LYS A 106 3.59 -12.92 8.56
N ASN A 107 3.86 -12.64 9.83
CA ASN A 107 2.87 -12.58 10.90
C ASN A 107 2.31 -11.16 11.07
N ALA A 108 2.89 -10.15 10.43
CA ALA A 108 2.35 -8.81 10.46
C ALA A 108 0.98 -8.77 9.76
N PRO A 109 -0.06 -8.22 10.39
CA PRO A 109 -1.39 -8.10 9.79
C PRO A 109 -1.38 -7.26 8.51
N LEU A 110 -0.47 -6.30 8.41
CA LEU A 110 -0.32 -5.44 7.25
C LEU A 110 1.16 -5.15 6.99
N ASN A 111 1.57 -5.31 5.74
CA ASN A 111 2.87 -4.86 5.25
C ASN A 111 2.66 -3.66 4.33
N LEU A 112 3.41 -2.61 4.52
CA LEU A 112 3.40 -1.39 3.73
C LEU A 112 4.69 -1.29 2.92
N MET A 113 4.56 -1.00 1.62
CA MET A 113 5.70 -0.71 0.74
C MET A 113 5.39 0.55 -0.06
N VAL A 114 6.22 1.57 0.08
CA VAL A 114 6.02 2.89 -0.53
C VAL A 114 7.29 3.33 -1.23
N GLN A 115 7.14 3.88 -2.42
CA GLN A 115 8.23 4.56 -3.11
C GLN A 115 8.45 5.93 -2.46
N SER A 116 9.68 6.25 -2.06
CA SER A 116 9.98 7.49 -1.32
C SER A 116 9.60 8.75 -2.11
N ASP A 117 9.74 8.73 -3.42
CA ASP A 117 9.35 9.84 -4.31
C ASP A 117 7.84 10.11 -4.31
N SER A 118 7.04 9.12 -3.89
CA SER A 118 5.58 9.24 -3.82
C SER A 118 5.08 9.69 -2.44
N LEU A 119 5.95 9.76 -1.43
CA LEU A 119 5.56 10.20 -0.09
C LEU A 119 5.14 11.67 -0.06
N ASP A 120 5.74 12.52 -0.88
CA ASP A 120 5.41 13.94 -0.99
C ASP A 120 3.96 14.17 -1.47
N LEU A 121 3.35 13.18 -2.14
CA LEU A 121 1.95 13.24 -2.58
C LEU A 121 0.96 13.09 -1.41
N TYR A 122 1.37 12.44 -0.32
CA TYR A 122 0.48 12.08 0.79
C TYR A 122 0.88 12.73 2.12
N VAL A 123 2.14 13.07 2.25
CA VAL A 123 2.69 13.72 3.46
C VAL A 123 3.61 14.83 2.96
N SER A 124 3.32 16.08 3.32
CA SER A 124 4.25 17.19 3.07
C SER A 124 5.52 16.98 3.88
N LEU A 125 6.40 16.14 3.38
CA LEU A 125 7.74 15.98 3.92
C LEU A 125 8.58 17.17 3.50
N PRO A 126 9.50 17.65 4.34
CA PRO A 126 10.54 18.58 3.92
C PRO A 126 11.33 17.95 2.77
N ASP A 127 11.94 18.78 1.93
CA ASP A 127 12.70 18.31 0.79
C ASP A 127 13.56 17.08 1.15
N SER A 128 13.26 15.97 0.51
CA SER A 128 13.88 14.66 0.82
C SER A 128 15.39 14.67 0.64
N THR A 129 15.93 15.62 -0.14
CA THR A 129 17.37 15.79 -0.33
C THR A 129 18.06 16.36 0.89
N GLU A 130 17.41 17.24 1.63
CA GLU A 130 17.95 17.82 2.87
C GLU A 130 17.99 16.80 4.02
N TRP A 131 17.14 15.77 3.94
CA TRP A 131 17.00 14.77 5.01
C TRP A 131 17.83 13.51 4.77
N GLY A 132 18.59 13.44 3.70
CA GLY A 132 19.39 12.26 3.35
C GLY A 132 18.58 11.03 2.95
N ILE A 133 17.28 11.17 2.75
CA ILE A 133 16.44 10.09 2.23
C ILE A 133 16.77 9.91 0.75
N ARG A 134 17.25 8.73 0.39
CA ARG A 134 17.49 8.38 -1.01
C ARG A 134 16.19 7.96 -1.68
N LYS A 135 16.12 8.25 -3.00
CA LYS A 135 15.12 7.61 -3.86
C LYS A 135 15.18 6.10 -3.71
N GLY A 136 14.04 5.49 -3.44
CA GLY A 136 13.96 4.05 -3.25
C GLY A 136 12.66 3.62 -2.58
N TRP A 137 12.66 2.40 -2.08
CA TRP A 137 11.49 1.80 -1.47
C TRP A 137 11.59 1.78 0.05
N LEU A 138 10.58 2.31 0.69
CA LEU A 138 10.33 2.24 2.11
C LEU A 138 9.43 1.03 2.39
N GLY A 139 9.74 0.28 3.43
CA GLY A 139 8.90 -0.82 3.90
C GLY A 139 8.60 -0.71 5.37
N ALA A 140 7.40 -1.12 5.76
CA ALA A 140 7.00 -1.23 7.15
C ALA A 140 6.06 -2.41 7.38
N ASP A 141 6.28 -3.11 8.47
CA ASP A 141 5.35 -4.05 9.07
C ASP A 141 4.51 -3.31 10.11
N LEU A 142 3.20 -3.46 10.03
CA LEU A 142 2.26 -2.81 10.94
C LEU A 142 1.55 -3.87 11.77
N PHE A 143 1.54 -3.66 13.08
CA PHE A 143 0.88 -4.52 14.06
C PHE A 143 -0.17 -3.71 14.79
N MET A 144 -1.39 -4.21 14.83
CA MET A 144 -2.52 -3.53 15.44
C MET A 144 -3.14 -4.37 16.54
N ASN A 145 -3.45 -3.73 17.66
CA ASN A 145 -4.37 -4.22 18.67
C ASN A 145 -5.36 -3.09 19.04
N GLU A 146 -6.23 -3.33 19.99
CA GLU A 146 -7.33 -2.40 20.33
C GLU A 146 -6.89 -0.95 20.57
N ASN A 147 -5.70 -0.71 21.15
CA ASN A 147 -5.25 0.62 21.60
C ASN A 147 -3.90 1.04 20.98
N HIS A 148 -3.26 0.16 20.23
CA HIS A 148 -1.92 0.41 19.70
C HIS A 148 -1.83 0.05 18.23
N LEU A 149 -1.19 0.92 17.46
CA LEU A 149 -0.67 0.63 16.14
C LEU A 149 0.84 0.73 16.20
N CYS A 150 1.53 -0.40 16.15
CA CYS A 150 2.98 -0.44 16.16
C CYS A 150 3.52 -0.69 14.77
N TYR A 151 4.66 -0.11 14.45
CA TYR A 151 5.32 -0.27 13.17
C TYR A 151 6.79 -0.60 13.35
N PHE A 152 7.31 -1.42 12.46
CA PHE A 152 8.71 -1.69 12.26
C PHE A 152 9.03 -1.58 10.78
N GLY A 153 10.00 -0.76 10.42
CA GLY A 153 10.25 -0.52 9.01
C GLY A 153 11.66 -0.06 8.69
N SER A 154 11.92 0.12 7.40
CA SER A 154 13.19 0.62 6.92
C SER A 154 13.03 1.48 5.67
N LEU A 155 13.91 2.45 5.51
CA LEU A 155 14.00 3.30 4.32
C LEU A 155 15.46 3.44 3.85
N PRO A 156 15.70 3.70 2.56
CA PRO A 156 17.03 4.03 2.06
C PRO A 156 17.50 5.34 2.67
N TYR A 157 18.71 5.32 3.23
CA TYR A 157 19.27 6.49 3.89
C TYR A 157 20.76 6.64 3.54
N ASN A 158 21.20 7.85 3.31
CA ASN A 158 22.59 8.15 3.04
C ASN A 158 22.93 9.55 3.54
N SER A 159 23.12 9.66 4.85
CA SER A 159 23.71 10.88 5.42
C SER A 159 25.00 10.53 6.13
N THR A 160 26.00 11.37 5.94
CA THR A 160 27.23 11.34 6.72
C THR A 160 27.12 12.18 7.99
N ALA A 161 26.00 12.90 8.17
CA ALA A 161 25.81 13.81 9.30
C ALA A 161 24.94 13.17 10.40
N ASP A 162 25.56 12.78 11.50
CA ASP A 162 24.88 12.17 12.65
C ASP A 162 23.82 13.08 13.29
N SER A 163 24.00 14.41 13.20
CA SER A 163 23.05 15.40 13.73
C SER A 163 21.70 15.41 13.01
N LEU A 164 21.69 15.17 11.69
CA LEU A 164 20.46 15.07 10.90
C LEU A 164 19.65 13.80 11.25
N TYR A 165 20.35 12.76 11.64
CA TYR A 165 19.76 11.49 11.98
C TYR A 165 18.85 11.55 13.22
N THR A 166 19.34 12.19 14.30
CA THR A 166 18.56 12.36 15.53
C THR A 166 17.36 13.28 15.29
N SER A 167 17.57 14.38 14.57
CA SER A 167 16.51 15.34 14.27
C SER A 167 15.40 14.78 13.38
N LEU A 168 15.72 13.82 12.49
CA LEU A 168 14.71 13.19 11.63
C LEU A 168 13.69 12.40 12.46
N GLY A 169 14.16 11.60 13.42
CA GLY A 169 13.29 10.82 14.30
C GLY A 169 12.36 11.70 15.12
N ASP A 170 12.90 12.73 15.75
CA ASP A 170 12.14 13.66 16.59
C ASP A 170 11.11 14.46 15.78
N THR A 171 11.51 14.93 14.59
CA THR A 171 10.60 15.66 13.71
C THR A 171 9.49 14.77 13.18
N LEU A 172 9.77 13.53 12.85
CA LEU A 172 8.76 12.57 12.41
C LEU A 172 7.72 12.34 13.51
N VAL A 173 8.15 12.12 14.74
CA VAL A 173 7.27 11.97 15.91
C VAL A 173 6.37 13.20 16.07
N LEU A 174 6.96 14.39 16.06
CA LEU A 174 6.24 15.65 16.23
C LEU A 174 5.16 15.86 15.15
N ARG A 175 5.49 15.56 13.91
CA ARG A 175 4.52 15.66 12.80
C ARG A 175 3.42 14.62 12.87
N LEU A 176 3.77 13.38 13.26
CA LEU A 176 2.77 12.34 13.44
C LEU A 176 1.82 12.66 14.59
N GLU A 177 2.33 13.21 15.70
CA GLU A 177 1.48 13.67 16.81
C GLU A 177 0.60 14.87 16.45
N GLN A 178 1.09 15.78 15.60
CA GLN A 178 0.29 16.88 15.04
C GLN A 178 -0.81 16.39 14.10
N ALA A 179 -0.49 15.44 13.23
CA ALA A 179 -1.45 14.86 12.29
C ALA A 179 -2.50 13.96 12.98
N PHE A 180 -2.12 13.34 14.09
CA PHE A 180 -2.95 12.40 14.85
C PHE A 180 -2.97 12.75 16.33
N PRO A 181 -3.56 13.88 16.73
CA PRO A 181 -3.47 14.42 18.10
C PRO A 181 -4.09 13.51 19.18
N GLN A 182 -4.95 12.59 18.78
CA GLN A 182 -5.56 11.57 19.65
C GLN A 182 -4.59 10.45 20.06
N PHE A 183 -3.41 10.38 19.43
CA PHE A 183 -2.39 9.38 19.74
C PHE A 183 -1.15 10.01 20.37
N LYS A 184 -0.49 9.25 21.24
CA LYS A 184 0.90 9.46 21.62
C LYS A 184 1.77 8.61 20.72
N VAL A 185 2.80 9.19 20.13
CA VAL A 185 3.72 8.50 19.22
C VAL A 185 5.04 8.26 19.93
N SER A 186 5.52 7.03 19.90
CA SER A 186 6.91 6.69 20.25
C SER A 186 7.63 6.27 18.98
N ASN A 187 8.90 6.64 18.85
CA ASN A 187 9.72 6.22 17.72
C ASN A 187 11.17 6.03 18.17
N GLN A 188 11.78 4.99 17.63
CA GLN A 188 13.23 4.72 17.76
C GLN A 188 13.79 4.46 16.38
N THR A 189 15.00 4.92 16.14
CA THR A 189 15.69 4.76 14.87
C THR A 189 17.05 4.10 15.08
N ALA A 190 17.45 3.29 14.10
CA ALA A 190 18.79 2.70 14.03
C ALA A 190 19.29 2.77 12.59
N ARG A 191 20.60 2.84 12.39
CA ARG A 191 21.22 2.92 11.05
C ARG A 191 22.12 1.75 10.82
N GLU A 192 21.97 1.12 9.68
CA GLU A 192 22.83 0.03 9.23
C GLU A 192 22.86 -0.04 7.69
N ASN A 193 24.04 -0.24 7.10
CA ASN A 193 24.21 -0.53 5.67
C ASN A 193 23.45 0.40 4.70
N ASN A 194 23.54 1.72 4.88
CA ASN A 194 22.82 2.73 4.09
C ASN A 194 21.27 2.62 4.16
N ARG A 195 20.76 2.03 5.22
CA ARG A 195 19.35 2.04 5.57
C ARG A 195 19.16 2.60 6.96
N MET A 196 18.06 3.31 7.13
CA MET A 196 17.55 3.68 8.44
C MET A 196 16.40 2.73 8.78
N PHE A 197 16.52 2.09 9.93
CA PHE A 197 15.45 1.31 10.52
C PHE A 197 14.71 2.17 11.52
N TYR A 198 13.42 2.03 11.55
CA TYR A 198 12.56 2.75 12.49
C TYR A 198 11.51 1.80 13.07
N THR A 199 11.26 1.97 14.34
CA THR A 199 10.21 1.25 15.08
C THR A 199 9.51 2.20 16.01
N GLY A 200 8.23 2.03 16.17
CA GLY A 200 7.45 2.86 17.07
C GLY A 200 6.02 2.39 17.21
N CYS A 201 5.30 3.11 18.06
CA CYS A 201 3.89 2.83 18.32
C CYS A 201 3.09 4.12 18.44
N PHE A 202 1.88 4.10 17.91
CA PHE A 202 0.81 5.02 18.21
C PHE A 202 -0.03 4.41 19.35
N THR A 203 -0.10 5.11 20.47
CA THR A 203 -0.92 4.70 21.60
C THR A 203 -2.07 5.68 21.76
N SER A 204 -3.31 5.21 21.85
CA SER A 204 -4.46 6.07 22.11
C SER A 204 -4.26 6.81 23.44
N LYS A 205 -4.40 8.14 23.44
CA LYS A 205 -4.50 8.93 24.66
C LYS A 205 -5.88 8.65 25.22
N GLY A 206 -5.99 7.74 26.20
CA GLY A 206 -7.28 7.33 26.76
C GLY A 206 -8.22 8.52 27.02
N GLN A 207 -9.50 8.29 26.80
CA GLN A 207 -10.58 9.20 27.19
C GLN A 207 -10.65 9.32 28.69
#